data_5520de9711e5a14f2fa69ac04883ca03
#
_entry.id   5520de9711e5a14f2fa69ac04883ca03
#
_cell.length_a   1.000
_cell.length_b   1.000
_cell.length_c   1.000
_cell.angle_alpha   90.00
_cell.angle_beta   90.00
_cell.angle_gamma   90.00
#
_symmetry.space_group_name_H-M   'P 1'
#
loop_
_entity.id
_entity.type
_entity.pdbx_description
1 polymer ?
#
loop_
_entity_poly.entity_id
_entity_poly.type
_entity_poly.pdbx_seq_one_letter_code
_entity_poly.pdbx_strand_id
1 'polypeptide(L)'
;MSSNIYAALEIGTTRTVLAVGETEPGDRLKVICHAEINSTGVRKSQILDINQATTSIKTVLHEIEKKQAEAGSSISLGNAFLVVSGQHIKADPFQGMVPVEGGKVNSEEIDGVNRSARTMQLPKDRELLDIVEQDYEVDGLGGITAPVGMSGRILKLNYFLLTGFSY
;
A
#
# COMPACT_ATOMS: atom_id res chain seq x y z
N MET A 1 -8.37 -17.96 20.75
CA MET A 1 -7.55 -17.31 19.69
C MET A 1 -7.79 -15.82 19.85
N SER A 2 -6.74 -15.02 20.01
CA SER A 2 -6.89 -13.57 20.07
C SER A 2 -7.25 -13.05 18.69
N SER A 3 -8.37 -12.35 18.55
CA SER A 3 -8.72 -11.64 17.31
C SER A 3 -7.76 -10.46 17.14
N ASN A 4 -7.24 -10.28 15.94
CA ASN A 4 -6.44 -9.11 15.61
C ASN A 4 -7.39 -7.97 15.18
N ILE A 5 -7.15 -6.80 15.75
CA ILE A 5 -7.91 -5.57 15.41
C ILE A 5 -7.14 -4.80 14.33
N TYR A 6 -7.86 -4.38 13.31
CA TYR A 6 -7.37 -3.56 12.22
C TYR A 6 -8.20 -2.30 12.11
N ALA A 7 -7.54 -1.18 11.83
CA ALA A 7 -8.18 0.08 11.48
C ALA A 7 -7.75 0.51 10.08
N ALA A 8 -8.67 1.09 9.31
CA ALA A 8 -8.41 1.67 8.01
C ALA A 8 -8.97 3.08 7.92
N LEU A 9 -8.11 4.05 7.60
CA LEU A 9 -8.45 5.46 7.47
C LEU A 9 -8.36 5.87 5.99
N GLU A 10 -9.45 6.44 5.47
CA GLU A 10 -9.48 7.10 4.17
C GLU A 10 -9.69 8.59 4.36
N ILE A 11 -8.85 9.41 3.71
CA ILE A 11 -8.98 10.87 3.67
C ILE A 11 -9.33 11.26 2.24
N GLY A 12 -10.62 11.23 1.94
CA GLY A 12 -11.14 11.56 0.60
C GLY A 12 -11.48 13.04 0.43
N THR A 13 -11.81 13.44 -0.80
CA THR A 13 -12.19 14.83 -1.15
C THR A 13 -13.47 15.27 -0.42
N THR A 14 -14.44 14.38 -0.29
CA THR A 14 -15.76 14.70 0.27
C THR A 14 -15.93 14.17 1.68
N ARG A 15 -15.29 13.08 2.03
CA ARG A 15 -15.43 12.41 3.33
C ARG A 15 -14.14 11.81 3.81
N THR A 16 -13.98 11.86 5.13
CA THR A 16 -12.98 11.12 5.88
C THR A 16 -13.68 9.97 6.58
N VAL A 17 -13.20 8.75 6.35
CA VAL A 17 -13.82 7.51 6.85
C VAL A 17 -12.81 6.75 7.68
N LEU A 18 -13.24 6.26 8.83
CA LEU A 18 -12.47 5.32 9.65
C LEU A 18 -13.31 4.07 9.88
N ALA A 19 -12.77 2.92 9.49
CA ALA A 19 -13.37 1.61 9.74
C ALA A 19 -12.48 0.80 10.68
N VAL A 20 -13.10 0.07 11.59
CA VAL A 20 -12.42 -0.84 12.51
C VAL A 20 -13.01 -2.24 12.31
N GLY A 21 -12.15 -3.22 12.16
CA GLY A 21 -12.52 -4.61 11.97
C GLY A 21 -11.68 -5.56 12.80
N GLU A 22 -12.18 -6.78 12.94
CA GLU A 22 -11.49 -7.90 13.59
C GLU A 22 -11.39 -9.09 12.66
N THR A 23 -10.34 -9.90 12.82
CA THR A 23 -10.25 -11.17 12.12
C THR A 23 -11.08 -12.23 12.79
N GLU A 24 -11.88 -12.94 11.98
CA GLU A 24 -12.60 -14.14 12.36
C GLU A 24 -11.88 -15.42 11.86
N PRO A 25 -12.22 -16.61 12.39
CA PRO A 25 -11.68 -17.86 11.86
C PRO A 25 -11.93 -18.02 10.37
N GLY A 26 -10.91 -18.48 9.63
CA GLY A 26 -10.94 -18.63 8.17
C GLY A 26 -10.55 -17.36 7.41
N ASP A 27 -9.72 -16.51 8.01
CA ASP A 27 -9.14 -15.28 7.44
C ASP A 27 -10.19 -14.27 6.93
N ARG A 28 -11.37 -14.29 7.53
CA ARG A 28 -12.42 -13.31 7.25
C ARG A 28 -12.23 -12.08 8.13
N LEU A 29 -12.44 -10.91 7.54
CA LEU A 29 -12.48 -9.63 8.26
C LEU A 29 -13.92 -9.22 8.49
N LYS A 30 -14.28 -9.00 9.76
CA LYS A 30 -15.58 -8.47 10.17
C LYS A 30 -15.41 -7.02 10.58
N VAL A 31 -16.14 -6.12 9.93
CA VAL A 31 -16.21 -4.71 10.34
C VAL A 31 -17.07 -4.62 11.62
N ILE A 32 -16.47 -4.14 12.70
CA ILE A 32 -17.13 -4.01 14.01
C ILE A 32 -17.68 -2.60 14.24
N CYS A 33 -17.03 -1.57 13.71
CA CYS A 33 -17.60 -0.23 13.67
C CYS A 33 -16.97 0.60 12.55
N HIS A 34 -17.68 1.63 12.11
CA HIS A 34 -17.16 2.65 11.21
C HIS A 34 -17.76 4.01 11.50
N ALA A 35 -17.07 5.06 11.15
CA ALA A 35 -17.56 6.43 11.15
C ALA A 35 -17.12 7.15 9.89
N GLU A 36 -17.96 8.07 9.44
CA GLU A 36 -17.62 8.97 8.33
C GLU A 36 -18.05 10.39 8.67
N ILE A 37 -17.28 11.35 8.20
CA ILE A 37 -17.57 12.78 8.32
C ILE A 37 -17.24 13.49 7.01
N ASN A 38 -17.78 14.66 6.80
CA ASN A 38 -17.38 15.50 5.68
C ASN A 38 -15.92 15.94 5.83
N SER A 39 -15.12 15.74 4.80
CA SER A 39 -13.74 16.20 4.78
C SER A 39 -13.65 17.72 4.65
N THR A 40 -12.67 18.31 5.33
CA THR A 40 -12.26 19.69 5.16
C THR A 40 -10.76 19.77 4.88
N GLY A 41 -10.33 20.78 4.12
CA GLY A 41 -8.92 20.94 3.76
C GLY A 41 -8.39 19.96 2.71
N VAL A 42 -9.28 19.18 2.07
CA VAL A 42 -8.92 18.19 1.04
C VAL A 42 -9.62 18.51 -0.29
N ARG A 43 -8.88 18.47 -1.38
CA ARG A 43 -9.41 18.67 -2.73
C ARG A 43 -8.72 17.73 -3.72
N LYS A 44 -9.49 17.02 -4.54
CA LYS A 44 -8.99 16.03 -5.49
C LYS A 44 -8.04 15.01 -4.84
N SER A 45 -8.40 14.59 -3.62
CA SER A 45 -7.61 13.71 -2.76
C SER A 45 -6.21 14.23 -2.40
N GLN A 46 -5.98 15.54 -2.50
CA GLN A 46 -4.79 16.22 -2.01
C GLN A 46 -5.12 17.04 -0.77
N ILE A 47 -4.27 16.98 0.25
CA ILE A 47 -4.39 17.80 1.45
C ILE A 47 -3.87 19.19 1.11
N LEU A 48 -4.77 20.18 1.10
CA LEU A 48 -4.44 21.59 0.85
C LEU A 48 -4.34 22.39 2.17
N ASP A 49 -4.98 21.91 3.23
CA ASP A 49 -4.91 22.51 4.57
C ASP A 49 -4.76 21.39 5.60
N ILE A 50 -3.55 21.27 6.15
CA ILE A 50 -3.19 20.23 7.12
C ILE A 50 -4.01 20.37 8.40
N ASN A 51 -4.30 21.60 8.86
CA ASN A 51 -5.04 21.82 10.10
C ASN A 51 -6.50 21.38 9.97
N GLN A 52 -7.15 21.70 8.85
CA GLN A 52 -8.50 21.26 8.56
C GLN A 52 -8.58 19.74 8.38
N ALA A 53 -7.66 19.14 7.63
CA ALA A 53 -7.60 17.70 7.46
C ALA A 53 -7.35 16.98 8.80
N THR A 54 -6.46 17.51 9.65
CA THR A 54 -6.23 16.99 11.00
C THR A 54 -7.49 17.08 11.87
N THR A 55 -8.25 18.16 11.75
CA THR A 55 -9.54 18.30 12.46
C THR A 55 -10.52 17.24 12.01
N SER A 56 -10.62 16.98 10.70
CA SER A 56 -11.45 15.89 10.15
C SER A 56 -11.05 14.52 10.71
N ILE A 57 -9.74 14.22 10.75
CA ILE A 57 -9.24 12.95 11.32
C ILE A 57 -9.60 12.83 12.82
N LYS A 58 -9.37 13.87 13.61
CA LYS A 58 -9.71 13.87 15.04
C LYS A 58 -11.20 13.67 15.27
N THR A 59 -12.04 14.30 14.45
CA THR A 59 -13.49 14.18 14.55
C THR A 59 -13.94 12.75 14.26
N VAL A 60 -13.46 12.12 13.18
CA VAL A 60 -13.85 10.73 12.86
C VAL A 60 -13.34 9.73 13.90
N LEU A 61 -12.16 9.96 14.49
CA LEU A 61 -11.67 9.17 15.63
C LEU A 61 -12.59 9.27 16.84
N HIS A 62 -12.99 10.49 17.20
CA HIS A 62 -13.92 10.71 18.33
C HIS A 62 -15.29 10.04 18.10
N GLU A 63 -15.81 10.05 16.87
CA GLU A 63 -17.05 9.34 16.54
C GLU A 63 -16.91 7.81 16.70
N ILE A 64 -15.75 7.24 16.37
CA ILE A 64 -15.47 5.81 16.63
C ILE A 64 -15.43 5.53 18.14
N GLU A 65 -14.72 6.34 18.93
CA GLU A 65 -14.63 6.19 20.38
C GLU A 65 -16.03 6.25 21.03
N LYS A 66 -16.86 7.19 20.60
CA LYS A 66 -18.23 7.32 21.06
C LYS A 66 -19.08 6.08 20.75
N LYS A 67 -19.03 5.58 19.50
CA LYS A 67 -19.75 4.35 19.10
C LYS A 67 -19.29 3.13 19.88
N GLN A 68 -17.99 3.02 20.17
CA GLN A 68 -17.45 1.93 20.98
C GLN A 68 -17.95 2.01 22.43
N ALA A 69 -17.96 3.21 23.01
CA ALA A 69 -18.46 3.42 24.37
C ALA A 69 -19.95 3.08 24.48
N GLU A 70 -20.78 3.47 23.50
CA GLU A 70 -22.19 3.12 23.41
C GLU A 70 -22.41 1.61 23.29
N ALA A 71 -21.52 0.89 22.63
CA ALA A 71 -21.54 -0.57 22.51
C ALA A 71 -20.92 -1.30 23.73
N GLY A 72 -20.48 -0.58 24.76
CA GLY A 72 -19.81 -1.15 25.92
C GLY A 72 -18.43 -1.74 25.61
N SER A 73 -17.80 -1.31 24.54
CA SER A 73 -16.50 -1.76 24.04
C SER A 73 -15.46 -0.65 24.17
N SER A 74 -14.20 -1.02 24.37
CA SER A 74 -13.06 -0.09 24.33
C SER A 74 -11.93 -0.75 23.57
N ILE A 75 -11.73 -0.33 22.32
CA ILE A 75 -10.67 -0.85 21.45
C ILE A 75 -9.63 0.26 21.30
N SER A 76 -8.41 -0.02 21.73
CA SER A 76 -7.28 0.89 21.51
C SER A 76 -6.77 0.73 20.08
N LEU A 77 -6.80 1.80 19.30
CA LEU A 77 -6.26 1.87 17.95
C LEU A 77 -4.81 2.36 18.02
N GLY A 78 -3.85 1.44 17.92
CA GLY A 78 -2.42 1.78 17.88
C GLY A 78 -1.94 2.21 16.49
N ASN A 79 -2.40 1.51 15.45
CA ASN A 79 -2.02 1.72 14.05
C ASN A 79 -3.26 1.66 13.15
N ALA A 80 -3.18 2.33 12.00
CA ALA A 80 -4.21 2.26 10.97
C ALA A 80 -3.56 2.11 9.58
N PHE A 81 -4.20 1.35 8.71
CA PHE A 81 -3.92 1.37 7.29
C PHE A 81 -4.45 2.68 6.71
N LEU A 82 -3.60 3.43 6.02
CA LEU A 82 -4.00 4.64 5.33
C LEU A 82 -4.33 4.31 3.87
N VAL A 83 -5.56 4.61 3.47
CA VAL A 83 -5.96 4.54 2.06
C VAL A 83 -5.54 5.84 1.39
N VAL A 84 -4.64 5.74 0.42
CA VAL A 84 -4.09 6.88 -0.31
C VAL A 84 -4.58 6.82 -1.76
N SER A 85 -5.10 7.94 -2.26
CA SER A 85 -5.59 8.06 -3.63
C SER A 85 -5.36 9.48 -4.16
N GLY A 86 -5.51 9.67 -5.47
CA GLY A 86 -5.46 11.00 -6.08
C GLY A 86 -4.46 11.12 -7.23
N GLN A 87 -4.55 12.23 -7.96
CA GLN A 87 -3.74 12.49 -9.17
C GLN A 87 -2.23 12.67 -8.88
N HIS A 88 -1.87 12.90 -7.63
CA HIS A 88 -0.47 13.01 -7.19
C HIS A 88 0.24 11.66 -7.10
N ILE A 89 -0.52 10.55 -7.08
CA ILE A 89 0.01 9.19 -7.09
C ILE A 89 -0.02 8.65 -8.51
N LYS A 90 1.06 8.04 -8.94
CA LYS A 90 1.17 7.35 -10.23
C LYS A 90 1.68 5.94 -10.02
N ALA A 91 1.20 5.03 -10.87
CA ALA A 91 1.70 3.68 -11.02
C ALA A 91 2.20 3.52 -12.45
N ASP A 92 3.50 3.53 -12.63
CA ASP A 92 4.12 3.38 -13.94
C ASP A 92 4.74 1.97 -14.05
N PRO A 93 4.55 1.24 -15.17
CA PRO A 93 5.14 -0.06 -15.37
C PRO A 93 6.64 0.07 -15.66
N PHE A 94 7.43 -0.78 -15.03
CA PHE A 94 8.88 -0.89 -15.23
C PHE A 94 9.33 -2.34 -15.28
N GLN A 95 10.56 -2.54 -15.73
CA GLN A 95 11.19 -3.84 -15.81
C GLN A 95 12.64 -3.76 -15.31
N GLY A 96 12.94 -4.54 -14.28
CA GLY A 96 14.32 -4.82 -13.85
C GLY A 96 14.89 -5.99 -14.63
N MET A 97 16.23 -6.06 -14.76
CA MET A 97 16.91 -7.13 -15.51
C MET A 97 18.26 -7.44 -14.89
N VAL A 98 18.57 -8.74 -14.79
CA VAL A 98 19.92 -9.22 -14.44
C VAL A 98 20.29 -10.42 -15.29
N PRO A 99 21.59 -10.65 -15.58
CA PRO A 99 22.06 -11.90 -16.17
C PRO A 99 21.91 -13.03 -15.16
N VAL A 100 21.66 -14.24 -15.64
CA VAL A 100 21.62 -15.48 -14.83
C VAL A 100 22.99 -16.16 -14.93
N GLU A 101 23.72 -16.12 -13.83
CA GLU A 101 25.02 -16.80 -13.73
C GLU A 101 24.81 -18.30 -13.48
N GLY A 102 25.60 -19.13 -14.14
CA GLY A 102 25.46 -20.59 -14.02
C GLY A 102 24.28 -21.23 -14.75
N GLY A 103 23.50 -20.46 -15.54
CA GLY A 103 22.44 -20.95 -16.42
C GLY A 103 21.15 -21.42 -15.70
N LYS A 104 21.05 -21.21 -14.40
CA LYS A 104 19.83 -21.46 -13.61
C LYS A 104 19.60 -20.32 -12.62
N VAL A 105 18.37 -19.84 -12.58
CA VAL A 105 17.95 -18.81 -11.64
C VAL A 105 18.05 -19.31 -10.21
N ASN A 106 18.70 -18.55 -9.34
CA ASN A 106 18.82 -18.79 -7.92
C ASN A 106 18.37 -17.55 -7.11
N SER A 107 18.52 -17.56 -5.80
CA SER A 107 18.13 -16.45 -4.93
C SER A 107 18.97 -15.19 -5.15
N GLU A 108 20.22 -15.30 -5.59
CA GLU A 108 21.08 -14.13 -5.81
C GLU A 108 20.61 -13.30 -7.00
N GLU A 109 20.14 -13.94 -8.08
CA GLU A 109 19.53 -13.24 -9.21
C GLU A 109 18.19 -12.61 -8.83
N ILE A 110 17.37 -13.27 -7.98
CA ILE A 110 16.14 -12.66 -7.46
C ILE A 110 16.46 -11.40 -6.66
N ASP A 111 17.41 -11.48 -5.72
CA ASP A 111 17.84 -10.32 -4.95
C ASP A 111 18.45 -9.24 -5.83
N GLY A 112 19.19 -9.64 -6.87
CA GLY A 112 19.80 -8.76 -7.85
C GLY A 112 18.76 -7.97 -8.64
N VAL A 113 17.75 -8.63 -9.19
CA VAL A 113 16.71 -7.97 -9.98
C VAL A 113 15.84 -7.06 -9.11
N ASN A 114 15.57 -7.46 -7.86
CA ASN A 114 14.87 -6.62 -6.89
C ASN A 114 15.67 -5.37 -6.50
N ARG A 115 16.98 -5.49 -6.30
CA ARG A 115 17.85 -4.33 -6.08
C ARG A 115 17.87 -3.41 -7.29
N SER A 116 17.95 -3.96 -8.51
CA SER A 116 17.89 -3.18 -9.74
C SER A 116 16.62 -2.34 -9.84
N ALA A 117 15.47 -2.91 -9.45
CA ALA A 117 14.19 -2.20 -9.41
C ALA A 117 14.21 -0.98 -8.46
N ARG A 118 14.94 -1.06 -7.34
CA ARG A 118 15.02 -0.02 -6.31
C ARG A 118 16.02 1.10 -6.61
N THR A 119 16.92 0.92 -7.58
CA THR A 119 17.97 1.89 -7.91
C THR A 119 17.59 2.87 -9.01
N MET A 120 16.33 2.88 -9.43
CA MET A 120 15.84 3.76 -10.49
C MET A 120 15.90 5.24 -10.09
N GLN A 121 16.34 6.09 -11.02
CA GLN A 121 16.29 7.53 -10.82
C GLN A 121 14.85 8.05 -11.06
N LEU A 122 14.27 8.62 -10.04
CA LEU A 122 12.98 9.28 -10.11
C LEU A 122 13.11 10.73 -10.59
N PRO A 123 12.07 11.30 -11.21
CA PRO A 123 11.96 12.73 -11.39
C PRO A 123 12.13 13.47 -10.05
N LYS A 124 12.73 14.68 -10.08
CA LYS A 124 13.07 15.45 -8.87
C LYS A 124 11.84 15.86 -8.02
N ASP A 125 10.68 15.90 -8.66
CA ASP A 125 9.40 16.26 -8.04
C ASP A 125 8.60 15.04 -7.56
N ARG A 126 9.21 13.85 -7.57
CA ARG A 126 8.55 12.61 -7.16
C ARG A 126 9.40 11.80 -6.19
N GLU A 127 8.73 11.13 -5.28
CA GLU A 127 9.32 10.17 -4.35
C GLU A 127 8.70 8.79 -4.53
N LEU A 128 9.49 7.76 -4.23
CA LEU A 128 9.04 6.37 -4.24
C LEU A 128 8.14 6.12 -3.04
N LEU A 129 6.92 5.66 -3.32
CA LEU A 129 5.99 5.20 -2.29
C LEU A 129 6.10 3.68 -2.11
N ASP A 130 6.07 2.92 -3.22
CA ASP A 130 6.16 1.46 -3.17
C ASP A 130 6.57 0.88 -4.54
N ILE A 131 6.97 -0.40 -4.54
CA ILE A 131 7.24 -1.22 -5.72
C ILE A 131 6.33 -2.45 -5.64
N VAL A 132 5.43 -2.57 -6.62
CA VAL A 132 4.49 -3.69 -6.68
C VAL A 132 4.96 -4.67 -7.74
N GLU A 133 5.60 -5.75 -7.29
CA GLU A 133 6.05 -6.84 -8.16
C GLU A 133 4.85 -7.50 -8.84
N GLN A 134 4.99 -7.83 -10.12
CA GLN A 134 3.95 -8.48 -10.91
C GLN A 134 4.32 -9.92 -11.21
N ASP A 135 5.29 -10.10 -12.09
CA ASP A 135 5.76 -11.41 -12.51
C ASP A 135 7.22 -11.34 -12.95
N TYR A 136 7.81 -12.51 -13.12
CA TYR A 136 9.13 -12.66 -13.70
C TYR A 136 9.04 -13.13 -15.15
N GLU A 137 10.10 -12.81 -15.90
CA GLU A 137 10.34 -13.28 -17.27
C GLU A 137 11.73 -13.91 -17.33
N VAL A 138 11.84 -15.12 -17.88
CA VAL A 138 13.11 -15.81 -18.13
C VAL A 138 13.26 -16.04 -19.63
N ASP A 139 14.27 -15.45 -20.25
CA ASP A 139 14.56 -15.53 -21.69
C ASP A 139 13.34 -15.27 -22.59
N GLY A 140 12.44 -14.33 -22.20
CA GLY A 140 11.24 -13.97 -22.96
C GLY A 140 9.98 -14.74 -22.55
N LEU A 141 10.08 -15.75 -21.69
CA LEU A 141 8.91 -16.43 -21.11
C LEU A 141 8.46 -15.65 -19.87
N GLY A 142 7.35 -14.92 -19.95
CA GLY A 142 6.75 -14.13 -18.87
C GLY A 142 5.67 -14.87 -18.10
N GLY A 143 5.07 -14.16 -17.11
CA GLY A 143 3.99 -14.71 -16.27
C GLY A 143 4.49 -15.69 -15.19
N ILE A 144 5.78 -15.65 -14.85
CA ILE A 144 6.39 -16.57 -13.91
C ILE A 144 6.31 -15.98 -12.50
N THR A 145 5.76 -16.72 -11.55
CA THR A 145 5.66 -16.32 -10.14
C THR A 145 6.79 -16.88 -9.28
N ALA A 146 7.41 -17.98 -9.68
CA ALA A 146 8.49 -18.65 -8.95
C ALA A 146 9.61 -19.09 -9.90
N PRO A 147 10.54 -18.19 -10.27
CA PRO A 147 11.56 -18.47 -11.30
C PRO A 147 12.75 -19.28 -10.79
N VAL A 148 12.92 -19.48 -9.48
CA VAL A 148 14.05 -20.23 -8.90
C VAL A 148 14.13 -21.64 -9.45
N GLY A 149 15.32 -22.05 -9.94
CA GLY A 149 15.59 -23.34 -10.55
C GLY A 149 15.32 -23.39 -12.06
N MET A 150 14.69 -22.38 -12.65
CA MET A 150 14.49 -22.32 -14.11
C MET A 150 15.81 -22.11 -14.84
N SER A 151 15.98 -22.78 -15.98
CA SER A 151 17.13 -22.58 -16.84
C SER A 151 16.92 -21.36 -17.74
N GLY A 152 17.92 -20.49 -17.83
CA GLY A 152 17.88 -19.29 -18.65
C GLY A 152 19.16 -18.47 -18.52
N ARG A 153 19.26 -17.41 -19.28
CA ARG A 153 20.41 -16.49 -19.34
C ARG A 153 20.07 -15.09 -18.80
N ILE A 154 18.82 -14.70 -18.87
CA ILE A 154 18.35 -13.38 -18.46
C ILE A 154 17.10 -13.56 -17.60
N LEU A 155 17.13 -13.00 -16.39
CA LEU A 155 15.98 -12.86 -15.53
C LEU A 155 15.52 -11.41 -15.56
N LYS A 156 14.21 -11.19 -15.74
CA LYS A 156 13.58 -9.90 -15.62
C LYS A 156 12.48 -9.95 -14.56
N LEU A 157 12.23 -8.82 -13.92
CA LEU A 157 11.11 -8.57 -13.02
C LEU A 157 10.25 -7.47 -13.61
N ASN A 158 8.99 -7.77 -13.87
CA ASN A 158 7.97 -6.78 -14.21
C ASN A 158 7.36 -6.24 -12.92
N TYR A 159 7.29 -4.91 -12.77
CA TYR A 159 6.75 -4.28 -11.57
C TYR A 159 6.10 -2.94 -11.88
N PHE A 160 5.20 -2.51 -11.00
CA PHE A 160 4.72 -1.14 -10.98
C PHE A 160 5.49 -0.33 -9.94
N LEU A 161 5.95 0.84 -10.37
CA LEU A 161 6.56 1.82 -9.48
C LEU A 161 5.48 2.81 -9.03
N LEU A 162 5.14 2.76 -7.76
CA LEU A 162 4.21 3.72 -7.15
C LEU A 162 4.99 4.93 -6.68
N THR A 163 4.63 6.10 -7.20
CA THR A 163 5.30 7.35 -6.88
C THR A 163 4.30 8.42 -6.48
N GLY A 164 4.71 9.30 -5.56
CA GLY A 164 3.97 10.49 -5.13
C GLY A 164 4.72 11.78 -5.45
N PHE A 165 4.04 12.95 -5.36
CA PHE A 165 4.74 14.21 -5.41
C PHE A 165 5.61 14.40 -4.17
N SER A 166 6.84 14.88 -4.36
CA SER A 166 7.73 15.37 -3.31
C SER A 166 7.48 16.88 -3.14
N TYR A 167 7.24 17.33 -1.91
CA TYR A 167 7.00 18.75 -1.57
C TYR A 167 8.19 19.35 -0.82
#